data_ce2eef299839aed58b3444b4208d7d74
#
_entry.id   ce2eef299839aed58b3444b4208d7d74
#
_cell.length_a   1.000
_cell.length_b   1.000
_cell.length_c   1.000
_cell.angle_alpha   90.00
_cell.angle_beta   90.00
_cell.angle_gamma   90.00
#
_symmetry.space_group_name_H-M   'P 1'
#
loop_
_entity.id
_entity.type
_entity.pdbx_description
1 polymer ?
#
loop_
_entity_poly.entity_id
_entity_poly.type
_entity_poly.pdbx_seq_one_letter_code
_entity_poly.pdbx_strand_id
1 'polypeptide(L)'
;MRLFALASLLVPSVLALSAASAFAQGSVNVYNWSDYIAEDQLKDFAKSTGIKVNYTTYDSNEILDAKLKTGKSGYDVVVPTASPFFVRQLQAKLFTPLDRSKLKNWNNLDPEIMAALAKYDPGNAHGIPWMWGTTGIGYNVAEIKKRMPDAPVDSLRMIFDPAVVSKFKDCGVMLLDSATDVLPAALRYLGLDPDSKKSEDLAKAADVVKAIRPFVTKFHSSEYINALAGGSICLAFGFSGDIFQARDRAAKAAEKREIAYAIPKEGSLLWIDVAGIPKDAPNLANAYAFLDFMLEPKVAAASSEVTGYANANKAALALLPKDVSGNPLIYPPADVRAKFYTITAGTADQLRERTRMWTAIKTGR
;
A
#
# COMPACT_ATOMS: atom_id res chain seq x y z
N MET A 1 0.76 34.27 87.31
CA MET A 1 0.07 33.30 86.46
C MET A 1 0.02 33.88 85.03
N ARG A 2 0.94 33.43 84.12
CA ARG A 2 0.96 33.85 82.73
C ARG A 2 0.55 32.65 81.87
N LEU A 3 -0.59 32.77 81.18
CA LEU A 3 -1.06 31.81 80.17
C LEU A 3 -0.29 31.99 78.87
N PHE A 4 0.33 30.95 78.40
CA PHE A 4 0.89 30.88 77.05
C PHE A 4 -0.19 30.28 76.12
N ALA A 5 -0.58 31.01 75.09
CA ALA A 5 -1.44 30.51 74.01
C ALA A 5 -0.54 29.95 72.92
N LEU A 6 -0.68 28.65 72.63
CA LEU A 6 -0.07 27.99 71.44
C LEU A 6 -0.98 28.28 70.24
N ALA A 7 -0.40 28.97 69.26
CA ALA A 7 -1.01 29.10 67.93
C ALA A 7 -0.58 27.94 67.06
N SER A 8 -1.54 27.06 66.68
CA SER A 8 -1.33 25.99 65.73
C SER A 8 -1.44 26.51 64.30
N LEU A 9 -0.31 26.53 63.58
CA LEU A 9 -0.24 26.79 62.14
C LEU A 9 -0.72 25.57 61.36
N LEU A 10 -1.92 25.64 60.75
CA LEU A 10 -2.40 24.71 59.75
C LEU A 10 -1.73 25.03 58.41
N VAL A 11 -0.81 24.17 57.93
CA VAL A 11 -0.27 24.22 56.58
C VAL A 11 -1.21 23.43 55.67
N PRO A 12 -1.80 24.05 54.61
CA PRO A 12 -2.61 23.31 53.65
C PRO A 12 -1.69 22.49 52.74
N SER A 13 -1.76 21.17 52.87
CA SER A 13 -1.13 20.26 51.90
C SER A 13 -1.86 20.31 50.57
N VAL A 14 -1.30 21.01 49.60
CA VAL A 14 -1.75 20.96 48.19
C VAL A 14 -1.37 19.59 47.65
N LEU A 15 -2.33 18.65 47.58
CA LEU A 15 -2.19 17.43 46.76
C LEU A 15 -2.17 17.86 45.28
N ALA A 16 -1.00 17.92 44.68
CA ALA A 16 -0.86 17.95 43.24
C ALA A 16 -1.32 16.58 42.68
N LEU A 17 -2.57 16.51 42.21
CA LEU A 17 -3.02 15.40 41.35
C LEU A 17 -2.21 15.47 40.07
N SER A 18 -1.13 14.71 40.00
CA SER A 18 -0.49 14.36 38.73
C SER A 18 -1.52 13.57 37.92
N ALA A 19 -2.11 14.20 36.92
CA ALA A 19 -2.83 13.47 35.89
C ALA A 19 -1.84 12.60 35.13
N ALA A 20 -1.55 11.43 35.68
CA ALA A 20 -0.88 10.38 34.93
C ALA A 20 -1.79 10.05 33.74
N SER A 21 -1.35 10.45 32.54
CA SER A 21 -1.98 9.96 31.31
C SER A 21 -2.00 8.43 31.42
N ALA A 22 -3.18 7.87 31.57
CA ALA A 22 -3.37 6.43 31.58
C ALA A 22 -2.99 5.93 30.16
N PHE A 23 -1.72 5.59 29.99
CA PHE A 23 -1.29 4.85 28.81
C PHE A 23 -2.07 3.53 28.82
N ALA A 24 -2.76 3.26 27.74
CA ALA A 24 -3.46 2.02 27.56
C ALA A 24 -2.40 0.90 27.58
N GLN A 25 -2.26 0.22 28.74
CA GLN A 25 -1.46 -1.00 28.82
C GLN A 25 -2.12 -2.04 27.91
N GLY A 26 -1.35 -2.72 27.07
CA GLY A 26 -1.87 -3.76 26.19
C GLY A 26 -1.15 -3.83 24.86
N SER A 27 -1.85 -4.29 23.85
CA SER A 27 -1.29 -4.41 22.49
C SER A 27 -2.21 -3.76 21.46
N VAL A 28 -1.65 -3.50 20.28
CA VAL A 28 -2.35 -3.20 19.05
C VAL A 28 -2.03 -4.28 18.01
N ASN A 29 -3.05 -4.87 17.42
CA ASN A 29 -2.93 -5.91 16.41
C ASN A 29 -3.08 -5.26 15.04
N VAL A 30 -1.99 -5.17 14.28
CA VAL A 30 -1.92 -4.54 12.97
C VAL A 30 -1.80 -5.60 11.89
N TYR A 31 -2.62 -5.50 10.85
CA TYR A 31 -2.53 -6.33 9.65
C TYR A 31 -2.31 -5.45 8.43
N ASN A 32 -1.10 -5.48 7.91
CA ASN A 32 -0.64 -4.59 6.86
C ASN A 32 0.04 -5.39 5.73
N TRP A 33 0.36 -4.72 4.65
CA TRP A 33 1.15 -5.29 3.57
C TRP A 33 2.56 -5.67 4.04
N SER A 34 3.17 -6.64 3.37
CA SER A 34 4.58 -6.96 3.54
C SER A 34 5.44 -5.76 3.14
N ASP A 35 6.54 -5.54 3.88
CA ASP A 35 7.52 -4.48 3.56
C ASP A 35 6.91 -3.06 3.42
N TYR A 36 5.96 -2.66 4.30
CA TYR A 36 5.13 -1.47 4.10
C TYR A 36 5.15 -0.43 5.23
N ILE A 37 6.06 -0.57 6.17
CA ILE A 37 6.37 0.39 7.23
C ILE A 37 7.85 0.24 7.62
N ALA A 38 8.48 1.31 8.08
CA ALA A 38 9.82 1.21 8.66
C ALA A 38 9.74 0.48 10.02
N GLU A 39 10.42 -0.67 10.12
CA GLU A 39 10.33 -1.54 11.31
C GLU A 39 10.75 -0.84 12.62
N ASP A 40 11.72 0.08 12.55
CA ASP A 40 12.15 0.82 13.73
C ASP A 40 11.06 1.74 14.28
N GLN A 41 10.11 2.19 13.43
CA GLN A 41 8.97 2.98 13.86
C GLN A 41 8.01 2.17 14.76
N LEU A 42 7.90 0.86 14.55
CA LEU A 42 7.11 -0.01 15.42
C LEU A 42 7.70 -0.10 16.84
N LYS A 43 9.04 -0.13 16.94
CA LYS A 43 9.77 -0.10 18.21
C LYS A 43 9.62 1.26 18.90
N ASP A 44 9.70 2.36 18.11
CA ASP A 44 9.52 3.73 18.62
C ASP A 44 8.12 3.96 19.15
N PHE A 45 7.09 3.44 18.47
CA PHE A 45 5.72 3.44 18.95
C PHE A 45 5.60 2.71 20.29
N ALA A 46 6.11 1.48 20.38
CA ALA A 46 6.04 0.70 21.61
C ALA A 46 6.79 1.38 22.77
N LYS A 47 7.95 1.99 22.48
CA LYS A 47 8.75 2.73 23.47
C LYS A 47 8.06 3.99 23.97
N SER A 48 7.42 4.76 23.08
CA SER A 48 6.78 6.03 23.42
C SER A 48 5.44 5.88 24.09
N THR A 49 4.70 4.80 23.78
CA THR A 49 3.32 4.60 24.26
C THR A 49 3.18 3.52 25.33
N GLY A 50 4.15 2.61 25.45
CA GLY A 50 4.01 1.39 26.25
C GLY A 50 3.09 0.33 25.64
N ILE A 51 2.57 0.55 24.43
CA ILE A 51 1.67 -0.36 23.71
C ILE A 51 2.50 -1.32 22.87
N LYS A 52 2.36 -2.63 23.09
CA LYS A 52 3.02 -3.64 22.25
C LYS A 52 2.37 -3.70 20.87
N VAL A 53 3.16 -3.68 19.80
CA VAL A 53 2.66 -3.90 18.43
C VAL A 53 2.77 -5.37 18.04
N ASN A 54 1.63 -6.00 17.75
CA ASN A 54 1.57 -7.31 17.11
C ASN A 54 1.34 -7.07 15.63
N TYR A 55 2.42 -7.07 14.85
CA TYR A 55 2.39 -6.75 13.43
C TYR A 55 2.38 -8.04 12.60
N THR A 56 1.36 -8.20 11.77
CA THR A 56 1.19 -9.35 10.87
C THR A 56 1.05 -8.83 9.45
N THR A 57 1.55 -9.57 8.46
CA THR A 57 1.54 -9.13 7.07
C THR A 57 0.68 -10.02 6.18
N TYR A 58 0.23 -9.43 5.06
CA TYR A 58 -0.38 -10.11 3.93
C TYR A 58 0.18 -9.54 2.62
N ASP A 59 -0.07 -10.20 1.51
CA ASP A 59 0.43 -9.86 0.18
C ASP A 59 -0.69 -9.67 -0.87
N SER A 60 -1.96 -9.80 -0.48
CA SER A 60 -3.08 -9.52 -1.37
C SER A 60 -4.31 -8.99 -0.62
N ASN A 61 -5.04 -8.07 -1.26
CA ASN A 61 -6.32 -7.57 -0.73
C ASN A 61 -7.36 -8.68 -0.54
N GLU A 62 -7.30 -9.75 -1.35
CA GLU A 62 -8.20 -10.89 -1.28
C GLU A 62 -8.05 -11.63 0.06
N ILE A 63 -6.81 -11.79 0.54
CA ILE A 63 -6.52 -12.40 1.85
C ILE A 63 -7.09 -11.54 2.98
N LEU A 64 -6.84 -10.22 2.93
CA LEU A 64 -7.41 -9.29 3.91
C LEU A 64 -8.96 -9.31 3.88
N ASP A 65 -9.56 -9.24 2.68
CA ASP A 65 -11.02 -9.24 2.49
C ASP A 65 -11.67 -10.51 3.06
N ALA A 66 -11.07 -11.68 2.81
CA ALA A 66 -11.51 -12.95 3.37
C ALA A 66 -11.43 -12.92 4.91
N LYS A 67 -10.32 -12.40 5.47
CA LYS A 67 -10.12 -12.32 6.92
C LYS A 67 -11.16 -11.41 7.59
N LEU A 68 -11.43 -10.23 7.04
CA LEU A 68 -12.40 -9.28 7.60
C LEU A 68 -13.84 -9.84 7.56
N LYS A 69 -14.19 -10.59 6.52
CA LYS A 69 -15.53 -11.19 6.36
C LYS A 69 -15.83 -12.30 7.37
N THR A 70 -14.84 -12.80 8.10
CA THR A 70 -15.08 -13.76 9.19
C THR A 70 -15.84 -13.12 10.37
N GLY A 71 -15.84 -11.78 10.50
CA GLY A 71 -16.46 -11.05 11.60
C GLY A 71 -15.78 -11.22 12.95
N LYS A 72 -14.61 -11.84 12.99
CA LYS A 72 -13.71 -11.97 14.14
C LYS A 72 -12.28 -11.90 13.63
N SER A 73 -11.92 -10.76 13.05
CA SER A 73 -10.61 -10.59 12.42
C SER A 73 -9.48 -10.68 13.46
N GLY A 74 -9.71 -10.14 14.66
CA GLY A 74 -8.74 -10.04 15.74
C GLY A 74 -7.76 -8.88 15.55
N TYR A 75 -7.95 -8.06 14.52
CA TYR A 75 -7.09 -6.92 14.22
C TYR A 75 -7.71 -5.60 14.65
N ASP A 76 -6.86 -4.66 15.03
CA ASP A 76 -7.23 -3.31 15.46
C ASP A 76 -7.06 -2.29 14.34
N VAL A 77 -6.05 -2.49 13.50
CA VAL A 77 -5.77 -1.66 12.32
C VAL A 77 -5.48 -2.56 11.13
N VAL A 78 -6.10 -2.24 9.99
CA VAL A 78 -5.87 -2.93 8.70
C VAL A 78 -5.71 -1.91 7.58
N VAL A 79 -5.03 -2.29 6.48
CA VAL A 79 -4.63 -1.34 5.43
C VAL A 79 -5.05 -1.84 4.03
N PRO A 80 -6.36 -1.89 3.69
CA PRO A 80 -6.80 -2.23 2.35
C PRO A 80 -6.53 -1.13 1.32
N THR A 81 -6.49 -1.49 0.04
CA THR A 81 -6.54 -0.53 -1.06
C THR A 81 -7.94 0.09 -1.17
N ALA A 82 -8.01 1.42 -1.36
CA ALA A 82 -9.25 2.19 -1.38
C ALA A 82 -10.30 1.60 -2.33
N SER A 83 -9.93 1.33 -3.56
CA SER A 83 -10.81 0.73 -4.56
C SER A 83 -10.14 -0.46 -5.26
N PRO A 84 -10.87 -1.56 -5.44
CA PRO A 84 -12.28 -1.79 -5.13
C PRO A 84 -12.55 -2.34 -3.72
N PHE A 85 -11.52 -2.58 -2.89
CA PHE A 85 -11.64 -3.39 -1.68
C PHE A 85 -12.26 -2.62 -0.52
N PHE A 86 -11.67 -1.48 -0.12
CA PHE A 86 -12.19 -0.69 1.00
C PHE A 86 -13.63 -0.23 0.76
N VAL A 87 -13.96 0.23 -0.47
CA VAL A 87 -15.34 0.58 -0.85
C VAL A 87 -16.33 -0.55 -0.55
N ARG A 88 -16.00 -1.78 -0.96
CA ARG A 88 -16.87 -2.94 -0.70
C ARG A 88 -16.96 -3.30 0.76
N GLN A 89 -15.86 -3.17 1.47
CA GLN A 89 -15.78 -3.41 2.91
C GLN A 89 -16.60 -2.38 3.68
N LEU A 90 -16.64 -1.10 3.22
CA LEU A 90 -17.54 -0.07 3.76
C LEU A 90 -19.00 -0.40 3.49
N GLN A 91 -19.36 -0.82 2.28
CA GLN A 91 -20.72 -1.28 1.95
C GLN A 91 -21.15 -2.45 2.83
N ALA A 92 -20.22 -3.35 3.17
CA ALA A 92 -20.43 -4.46 4.09
C ALA A 92 -20.38 -4.07 5.57
N LYS A 93 -20.19 -2.77 5.88
CA LYS A 93 -20.11 -2.22 7.25
C LYS A 93 -19.03 -2.89 8.12
N LEU A 94 -17.87 -3.18 7.52
CA LEU A 94 -16.75 -3.84 8.20
C LEU A 94 -15.82 -2.87 8.95
N PHE A 95 -15.98 -1.55 8.79
CA PHE A 95 -15.16 -0.54 9.44
C PHE A 95 -15.95 0.32 10.43
N THR A 96 -15.25 0.82 11.44
CA THR A 96 -15.75 1.79 12.40
C THR A 96 -15.56 3.21 11.86
N PRO A 97 -16.56 4.10 11.90
CA PRO A 97 -16.35 5.51 11.63
C PRO A 97 -15.30 6.11 12.57
N LEU A 98 -14.38 6.91 12.03
CA LEU A 98 -13.30 7.52 12.78
C LEU A 98 -13.76 8.73 13.58
N ASP A 99 -13.42 8.74 14.86
CA ASP A 99 -13.50 9.93 15.73
C ASP A 99 -12.24 10.78 15.54
N ARG A 100 -12.34 11.83 14.71
CA ARG A 100 -11.21 12.71 14.38
C ARG A 100 -10.64 13.46 15.58
N SER A 101 -11.40 13.62 16.67
CA SER A 101 -10.90 14.25 17.87
C SER A 101 -9.78 13.46 18.54
N LYS A 102 -9.65 12.18 18.21
CA LYS A 102 -8.59 11.25 18.68
C LYS A 102 -7.38 11.24 17.78
N LEU A 103 -7.41 11.92 16.63
CA LEU A 103 -6.34 11.96 15.64
C LEU A 103 -5.74 13.37 15.60
N LYS A 104 -4.81 13.67 16.50
CA LYS A 104 -4.17 14.99 16.65
C LYS A 104 -3.41 15.41 15.40
N ASN A 105 -2.86 14.42 14.71
CA ASN A 105 -2.04 14.58 13.51
C ASN A 105 -2.86 14.62 12.20
N TRP A 106 -4.20 14.62 12.27
CA TRP A 106 -5.10 14.62 11.11
C TRP A 106 -4.79 15.71 10.09
N ASN A 107 -4.44 16.92 10.57
CA ASN A 107 -4.16 18.08 9.71
C ASN A 107 -2.85 17.98 8.91
N ASN A 108 -2.03 16.95 9.16
CA ASN A 108 -0.85 16.65 8.36
C ASN A 108 -1.18 15.97 7.02
N LEU A 109 -2.40 15.43 6.88
CA LEU A 109 -2.82 14.75 5.66
C LEU A 109 -2.87 15.70 4.46
N ASP A 110 -2.49 15.19 3.30
CA ASP A 110 -2.48 15.92 2.05
C ASP A 110 -3.91 16.13 1.53
N PRO A 111 -4.35 17.40 1.32
CA PRO A 111 -5.71 17.68 0.86
C PRO A 111 -6.04 17.09 -0.52
N GLU A 112 -5.06 16.96 -1.43
CA GLU A 112 -5.27 16.38 -2.77
C GLU A 112 -5.56 14.87 -2.64
N ILE A 113 -4.78 14.16 -1.82
CA ILE A 113 -4.98 12.74 -1.57
C ILE A 113 -6.28 12.49 -0.79
N MET A 114 -6.60 13.36 0.18
CA MET A 114 -7.86 13.31 0.90
C MET A 114 -9.07 13.52 -0.02
N ALA A 115 -8.99 14.43 -0.97
CA ALA A 115 -10.04 14.66 -1.96
C ALA A 115 -10.18 13.44 -2.92
N ALA A 116 -9.06 12.79 -3.28
CA ALA A 116 -9.09 11.58 -4.07
C ALA A 116 -9.73 10.40 -3.29
N LEU A 117 -9.38 10.23 -2.02
CA LEU A 117 -9.96 9.20 -1.16
C LEU A 117 -11.45 9.43 -0.88
N ALA A 118 -11.90 10.67 -0.78
CA ALA A 118 -13.32 11.01 -0.52
C ALA A 118 -14.28 10.47 -1.59
N LYS A 119 -13.78 10.14 -2.79
CA LYS A 119 -14.56 9.45 -3.83
C LYS A 119 -14.95 8.02 -3.43
N TYR A 120 -14.20 7.41 -2.53
CA TYR A 120 -14.34 6.04 -2.07
C TYR A 120 -14.88 5.95 -0.64
N ASP A 121 -14.51 6.90 0.22
CA ASP A 121 -14.96 7.06 1.59
C ASP A 121 -15.51 8.47 1.77
N PRO A 122 -16.81 8.70 1.50
CA PRO A 122 -17.41 10.02 1.58
C PRO A 122 -17.12 10.73 2.91
N GLY A 123 -16.53 11.92 2.80
CA GLY A 123 -16.09 12.69 3.96
C GLY A 123 -14.85 12.10 4.66
N ASN A 124 -14.18 11.10 4.10
CA ASN A 124 -13.08 10.37 4.73
C ASN A 124 -13.45 9.93 6.17
N ALA A 125 -14.60 9.26 6.27
CA ALA A 125 -15.23 8.99 7.55
C ALA A 125 -14.68 7.75 8.25
N HIS A 126 -14.02 6.81 7.53
CA HIS A 126 -13.66 5.50 8.07
C HIS A 126 -12.17 5.17 7.97
N GLY A 127 -11.39 5.91 7.19
CA GLY A 127 -9.98 5.61 7.01
C GLY A 127 -9.11 6.82 6.79
N ILE A 128 -7.81 6.63 7.03
CA ILE A 128 -6.76 7.59 6.69
C ILE A 128 -5.97 7.07 5.49
N PRO A 129 -5.66 7.87 4.46
CA PRO A 129 -4.74 7.44 3.42
C PRO A 129 -3.35 7.26 4.01
N TRP A 130 -2.72 6.12 3.71
CA TRP A 130 -1.38 5.80 4.20
C TRP A 130 -0.33 6.07 3.12
N MET A 131 -0.29 5.21 2.13
CA MET A 131 0.60 5.32 0.98
C MET A 131 -0.21 5.29 -0.31
N TRP A 132 0.39 5.79 -1.38
CA TRP A 132 -0.17 5.70 -2.72
C TRP A 132 0.93 5.46 -3.74
N GLY A 133 0.58 4.93 -4.89
CA GLY A 133 1.56 4.60 -5.91
C GLY A 133 0.93 4.16 -7.21
N THR A 134 1.77 3.62 -8.07
CA THR A 134 1.42 3.16 -9.42
C THR A 134 1.82 1.71 -9.61
N THR A 135 1.13 1.02 -10.53
CA THR A 135 1.50 -0.33 -10.97
C THR A 135 2.19 -0.23 -12.34
N GLY A 136 3.41 -0.75 -12.43
CA GLY A 136 4.22 -0.60 -13.64
C GLY A 136 5.26 -1.68 -13.84
N ILE A 137 6.30 -1.35 -14.57
CA ILE A 137 7.31 -2.28 -15.09
C ILE A 137 8.60 -2.14 -14.28
N GLY A 138 8.97 -3.21 -13.58
CA GLY A 138 10.26 -3.35 -12.90
C GLY A 138 11.19 -4.25 -13.70
N TYR A 139 12.44 -3.85 -13.88
CA TYR A 139 13.34 -4.65 -14.71
C TYR A 139 14.82 -4.49 -14.35
N ASN A 140 15.59 -5.55 -14.63
CA ASN A 140 17.06 -5.54 -14.59
C ASN A 140 17.59 -4.94 -15.89
N VAL A 141 18.22 -3.77 -15.81
CA VAL A 141 18.66 -2.99 -16.97
C VAL A 141 19.62 -3.77 -17.87
N ALA A 142 20.62 -4.43 -17.28
CA ALA A 142 21.62 -5.20 -18.03
C ALA A 142 21.01 -6.42 -18.73
N GLU A 143 20.15 -7.17 -18.02
CA GLU A 143 19.56 -8.39 -18.55
C GLU A 143 18.54 -8.09 -19.68
N ILE A 144 17.81 -6.96 -19.57
CA ILE A 144 16.92 -6.52 -20.65
C ILE A 144 17.72 -6.09 -21.88
N LYS A 145 18.71 -5.20 -21.71
CA LYS A 145 19.57 -4.74 -22.82
C LYS A 145 20.29 -5.88 -23.55
N LYS A 146 20.74 -6.88 -22.81
CA LYS A 146 21.41 -8.08 -23.37
C LYS A 146 20.52 -8.85 -24.33
N ARG A 147 19.20 -8.94 -24.07
CA ARG A 147 18.25 -9.73 -24.86
C ARG A 147 17.52 -8.91 -25.91
N MET A 148 17.27 -7.65 -25.63
CA MET A 148 16.56 -6.73 -26.50
C MET A 148 17.06 -5.29 -26.24
N PRO A 149 18.11 -4.83 -26.95
CA PRO A 149 18.70 -3.49 -26.75
C PRO A 149 17.71 -2.33 -26.91
N ASP A 150 16.69 -2.51 -27.74
CA ASP A 150 15.61 -1.57 -28.07
C ASP A 150 14.28 -1.95 -27.37
N ALA A 151 14.34 -2.63 -26.25
CA ALA A 151 13.15 -3.04 -25.49
C ALA A 151 12.27 -1.83 -25.12
N PRO A 152 10.94 -1.93 -25.32
CA PRO A 152 10.01 -0.84 -25.02
C PRO A 152 9.73 -0.74 -23.52
N VAL A 153 10.75 -0.44 -22.72
CA VAL A 153 10.71 -0.48 -21.25
C VAL A 153 9.68 0.46 -20.61
N ASP A 154 9.22 1.48 -21.35
CA ASP A 154 8.20 2.44 -20.93
C ASP A 154 6.79 2.11 -21.45
N SER A 155 6.57 0.93 -22.00
CA SER A 155 5.30 0.53 -22.63
C SER A 155 4.78 -0.78 -22.07
N LEU A 156 3.45 -0.88 -21.91
CA LEU A 156 2.77 -2.14 -21.55
C LEU A 156 3.05 -3.28 -22.53
N ARG A 157 3.56 -2.99 -23.74
CA ARG A 157 4.08 -3.99 -24.68
C ARG A 157 5.16 -4.87 -24.06
N MET A 158 5.96 -4.31 -23.14
CA MET A 158 7.00 -5.02 -22.42
C MET A 158 6.46 -6.28 -21.71
N ILE A 159 5.22 -6.20 -21.25
CA ILE A 159 4.54 -7.25 -20.50
C ILE A 159 3.55 -8.03 -21.39
N PHE A 160 2.71 -7.32 -22.15
CA PHE A 160 1.53 -7.91 -22.78
C PHE A 160 1.70 -8.27 -24.26
N ASP A 161 2.82 -7.92 -24.89
CA ASP A 161 3.15 -8.34 -26.24
C ASP A 161 3.94 -9.67 -26.21
N PRO A 162 3.38 -10.81 -26.70
CA PRO A 162 4.06 -12.09 -26.70
C PRO A 162 5.41 -12.09 -27.44
N ALA A 163 5.53 -11.25 -28.49
CA ALA A 163 6.78 -11.12 -29.27
C ALA A 163 7.89 -10.45 -28.46
N VAL A 164 7.53 -9.59 -27.50
CA VAL A 164 8.45 -8.90 -26.60
C VAL A 164 8.76 -9.74 -25.36
N VAL A 165 7.72 -10.10 -24.58
CA VAL A 165 7.91 -10.77 -23.28
C VAL A 165 8.58 -12.14 -23.42
N SER A 166 8.37 -12.85 -24.53
CA SER A 166 9.02 -14.14 -24.80
C SER A 166 10.55 -14.08 -24.80
N LYS A 167 11.13 -12.92 -25.13
CA LYS A 167 12.58 -12.70 -25.11
C LYS A 167 13.19 -12.75 -23.70
N PHE A 168 12.36 -12.63 -22.67
CA PHE A 168 12.79 -12.58 -21.27
C PHE A 168 12.43 -13.83 -20.47
N LYS A 169 11.86 -14.87 -21.14
CA LYS A 169 11.46 -16.12 -20.50
C LYS A 169 12.61 -16.81 -19.77
N ASP A 170 13.80 -16.81 -20.35
CA ASP A 170 14.99 -17.50 -19.81
C ASP A 170 15.56 -16.80 -18.57
N CYS A 171 15.38 -15.47 -18.43
CA CYS A 171 15.81 -14.73 -17.25
C CYS A 171 14.69 -14.49 -16.21
N GLY A 172 13.49 -14.97 -16.49
CA GLY A 172 12.37 -14.98 -15.57
C GLY A 172 11.51 -13.71 -15.61
N VAL A 173 10.18 -13.92 -15.63
CA VAL A 173 9.15 -12.89 -15.65
C VAL A 173 8.14 -13.17 -14.55
N MET A 174 7.86 -12.20 -13.70
CA MET A 174 6.80 -12.29 -12.69
C MET A 174 5.76 -11.18 -12.85
N LEU A 175 4.51 -11.54 -12.62
CA LEU A 175 3.39 -10.60 -12.56
C LEU A 175 2.71 -10.68 -11.20
N LEU A 176 2.06 -9.59 -10.79
CA LEU A 176 1.19 -9.57 -9.62
C LEU A 176 0.14 -10.69 -9.69
N ASP A 177 -0.11 -11.36 -8.59
CA ASP A 177 -1.28 -12.23 -8.42
C ASP A 177 -2.51 -11.39 -8.05
N SER A 178 -2.89 -10.50 -8.97
CA SER A 178 -3.98 -9.55 -8.77
C SER A 178 -4.74 -9.32 -10.07
N ALA A 179 -5.97 -9.83 -10.12
CA ALA A 179 -6.89 -9.57 -11.22
C ALA A 179 -7.26 -8.09 -11.36
N THR A 180 -7.21 -7.35 -10.24
CA THR A 180 -7.56 -5.93 -10.17
C THR A 180 -6.44 -5.00 -10.60
N ASP A 181 -5.24 -5.50 -10.79
CA ASP A 181 -4.10 -4.78 -11.37
C ASP A 181 -3.82 -5.20 -12.81
N VAL A 182 -3.75 -6.53 -13.05
CA VAL A 182 -3.28 -7.07 -14.33
C VAL A 182 -4.32 -6.92 -15.44
N LEU A 183 -5.62 -7.20 -15.17
CA LEU A 183 -6.65 -7.09 -16.21
C LEU A 183 -6.92 -5.64 -16.65
N PRO A 184 -6.99 -4.63 -15.75
CA PRO A 184 -7.04 -3.22 -16.15
C PRO A 184 -5.85 -2.77 -17.00
N ALA A 185 -4.64 -3.22 -16.68
CA ALA A 185 -3.45 -2.94 -17.47
C ALA A 185 -3.51 -3.59 -18.86
N ALA A 186 -4.03 -4.82 -18.96
CA ALA A 186 -4.26 -5.49 -20.24
C ALA A 186 -5.34 -4.78 -21.08
N LEU A 187 -6.43 -4.29 -20.45
CA LEU A 187 -7.42 -3.42 -21.11
C LEU A 187 -6.75 -2.16 -21.65
N ARG A 188 -5.92 -1.51 -20.84
CA ARG A 188 -5.21 -0.30 -21.24
C ARG A 188 -4.24 -0.56 -22.40
N TYR A 189 -3.55 -1.69 -22.39
CA TYR A 189 -2.72 -2.16 -23.50
C TYR A 189 -3.51 -2.32 -24.80
N LEU A 190 -4.75 -2.78 -24.74
CA LEU A 190 -5.66 -2.91 -25.87
C LEU A 190 -6.28 -1.58 -26.32
N GLY A 191 -6.03 -0.45 -25.64
CA GLY A 191 -6.67 0.83 -25.89
C GLY A 191 -8.14 0.89 -25.43
N LEU A 192 -8.56 -0.05 -24.57
CA LEU A 192 -9.89 -0.09 -23.99
C LEU A 192 -9.93 0.67 -22.66
N ASP A 193 -11.15 0.92 -22.15
CA ASP A 193 -11.34 1.50 -20.82
C ASP A 193 -10.83 0.52 -19.74
N PRO A 194 -9.80 0.90 -18.95
CA PRO A 194 -9.23 0.04 -17.91
C PRO A 194 -10.24 -0.30 -16.80
N ASP A 195 -11.30 0.51 -16.62
CA ASP A 195 -12.39 0.25 -15.69
C ASP A 195 -13.62 -0.40 -16.34
N SER A 196 -13.49 -0.94 -17.56
CA SER A 196 -14.60 -1.61 -18.25
C SER A 196 -15.18 -2.74 -17.41
N LYS A 197 -16.51 -2.78 -17.35
CA LYS A 197 -17.30 -3.82 -16.69
C LYS A 197 -17.96 -4.77 -17.69
N LYS A 198 -17.69 -4.59 -19.00
CA LYS A 198 -18.24 -5.41 -20.05
C LYS A 198 -17.52 -6.76 -20.10
N SER A 199 -18.26 -7.85 -20.05
CA SER A 199 -17.69 -9.22 -20.11
C SER A 199 -16.85 -9.43 -21.38
N GLU A 200 -17.25 -8.83 -22.52
CA GLU A 200 -16.48 -8.89 -23.77
C GLU A 200 -15.10 -8.26 -23.64
N ASP A 201 -14.99 -7.08 -23.03
CA ASP A 201 -13.71 -6.39 -22.83
C ASP A 201 -12.82 -7.17 -21.87
N LEU A 202 -13.41 -7.68 -20.77
CA LEU A 202 -12.70 -8.53 -19.81
C LEU A 202 -12.20 -9.83 -20.44
N ALA A 203 -12.97 -10.43 -21.35
CA ALA A 203 -12.54 -11.61 -22.11
C ALA A 203 -11.32 -11.30 -22.99
N LYS A 204 -11.33 -10.17 -23.73
CA LYS A 204 -10.18 -9.71 -24.52
C LYS A 204 -8.93 -9.50 -23.65
N ALA A 205 -9.08 -8.87 -22.49
CA ALA A 205 -7.98 -8.70 -21.55
C ALA A 205 -7.45 -10.05 -21.03
N ALA A 206 -8.36 -10.98 -20.71
CA ALA A 206 -7.98 -12.32 -20.27
C ALA A 206 -7.20 -13.08 -21.37
N ASP A 207 -7.61 -12.96 -22.64
CA ASP A 207 -6.93 -13.58 -23.76
C ASP A 207 -5.51 -13.03 -23.97
N VAL A 208 -5.32 -11.71 -23.78
CA VAL A 208 -3.97 -11.11 -23.77
C VAL A 208 -3.09 -11.73 -22.67
N VAL A 209 -3.62 -11.86 -21.45
CA VAL A 209 -2.85 -12.44 -20.34
C VAL A 209 -2.60 -13.94 -20.54
N LYS A 210 -3.56 -14.67 -21.10
CA LYS A 210 -3.36 -16.10 -21.51
C LYS A 210 -2.25 -16.24 -22.55
N ALA A 211 -2.20 -15.36 -23.55
CA ALA A 211 -1.19 -15.41 -24.60
C ALA A 211 0.25 -15.25 -24.05
N ILE A 212 0.43 -14.48 -23.00
CA ILE A 212 1.75 -14.29 -22.36
C ILE A 212 2.02 -15.30 -21.25
N ARG A 213 1.02 -16.04 -20.77
CA ARG A 213 1.16 -17.00 -19.66
C ARG A 213 2.33 -17.99 -19.82
N PRO A 214 2.65 -18.54 -21.02
CA PRO A 214 3.77 -19.47 -21.21
C PRO A 214 5.15 -18.88 -20.93
N PHE A 215 5.24 -17.55 -20.85
CA PHE A 215 6.49 -16.81 -20.59
C PHE A 215 6.58 -16.30 -19.15
N VAL A 216 5.49 -16.38 -18.39
CA VAL A 216 5.43 -15.95 -16.98
C VAL A 216 5.87 -17.10 -16.08
N THR A 217 6.92 -16.86 -15.31
CA THR A 217 7.47 -17.81 -14.35
C THR A 217 6.50 -18.02 -13.18
N LYS A 218 5.97 -16.92 -12.63
CA LYS A 218 5.10 -16.97 -11.46
C LYS A 218 4.19 -15.74 -11.39
N PHE A 219 2.99 -15.91 -10.83
CA PHE A 219 2.15 -14.82 -10.33
C PHE A 219 2.32 -14.75 -8.81
N HIS A 220 2.77 -13.61 -8.30
CA HIS A 220 2.91 -13.36 -6.87
C HIS A 220 3.04 -11.87 -6.59
N SER A 221 2.40 -11.38 -5.51
CA SER A 221 2.32 -9.93 -5.26
C SER A 221 3.42 -9.37 -4.33
N SER A 222 4.38 -10.19 -3.88
CA SER A 222 5.52 -9.71 -3.07
C SER A 222 6.86 -10.38 -3.41
N GLU A 223 6.90 -11.66 -3.79
CA GLU A 223 8.17 -12.38 -4.03
C GLU A 223 9.05 -11.74 -5.11
N TYR A 224 8.46 -11.04 -6.09
CA TYR A 224 9.22 -10.41 -7.17
C TYR A 224 10.22 -9.35 -6.66
N ILE A 225 10.03 -8.79 -5.46
CA ILE A 225 10.97 -7.85 -4.85
C ILE A 225 12.35 -8.51 -4.68
N ASN A 226 12.38 -9.64 -3.97
CA ASN A 226 13.62 -10.37 -3.74
C ASN A 226 14.10 -11.09 -5.00
N ALA A 227 13.20 -11.52 -5.87
CA ALA A 227 13.53 -12.18 -7.12
C ALA A 227 14.26 -11.24 -8.10
N LEU A 228 13.83 -9.98 -8.24
CA LEU A 228 14.53 -8.94 -9.00
C LEU A 228 15.87 -8.60 -8.34
N ALA A 229 15.87 -8.33 -7.02
CA ALA A 229 17.07 -7.96 -6.29
C ALA A 229 18.15 -9.06 -6.37
N GLY A 230 17.77 -10.33 -6.27
CA GLY A 230 18.65 -11.49 -6.36
C GLY A 230 19.00 -11.91 -7.78
N GLY A 231 18.32 -11.37 -8.80
CA GLY A 231 18.56 -11.69 -10.21
C GLY A 231 17.97 -13.02 -10.66
N SER A 232 17.07 -13.64 -9.91
CA SER A 232 16.33 -14.84 -10.34
C SER A 232 15.20 -14.54 -11.33
N ILE A 233 14.82 -13.26 -11.47
CA ILE A 233 14.01 -12.74 -12.57
C ILE A 233 14.62 -11.46 -13.11
N CYS A 234 14.28 -11.10 -14.34
CA CYS A 234 14.76 -9.88 -14.98
C CYS A 234 13.63 -8.89 -15.29
N LEU A 235 12.37 -9.30 -15.20
CA LEU A 235 11.21 -8.51 -15.53
C LEU A 235 10.07 -8.78 -14.55
N ALA A 236 9.42 -7.72 -14.09
CA ALA A 236 8.23 -7.80 -13.26
C ALA A 236 7.18 -6.76 -13.67
N PHE A 237 5.89 -7.12 -13.55
CA PHE A 237 4.81 -6.16 -13.47
C PHE A 237 4.37 -6.06 -12.01
N GLY A 238 4.65 -4.92 -11.38
CA GLY A 238 4.56 -4.78 -9.93
C GLY A 238 4.31 -3.36 -9.44
N PHE A 239 4.25 -3.20 -8.14
CA PHE A 239 4.02 -1.92 -7.47
C PHE A 239 5.30 -1.07 -7.44
N SER A 240 5.15 0.25 -7.62
CA SER A 240 6.27 1.19 -7.75
C SER A 240 7.29 1.10 -6.61
N GLY A 241 6.85 1.19 -5.36
CA GLY A 241 7.74 1.15 -4.20
C GLY A 241 8.44 -0.19 -4.02
N ASP A 242 7.78 -1.29 -4.33
CA ASP A 242 8.38 -2.62 -4.28
C ASP A 242 9.57 -2.74 -5.25
N ILE A 243 9.45 -2.13 -6.44
CA ILE A 243 10.55 -2.12 -7.40
C ILE A 243 11.69 -1.22 -6.90
N PHE A 244 11.40 -0.12 -6.21
CA PHE A 244 12.43 0.69 -5.56
C PHE A 244 13.10 -0.07 -4.42
N GLN A 245 12.37 -0.83 -3.61
CA GLN A 245 12.96 -1.71 -2.61
C GLN A 245 13.85 -2.79 -3.25
N ALA A 246 13.41 -3.39 -4.37
CA ALA A 246 14.23 -4.35 -5.12
C ALA A 246 15.53 -3.68 -5.61
N ARG A 247 15.46 -2.45 -6.14
CA ARG A 247 16.63 -1.64 -6.54
C ARG A 247 17.61 -1.44 -5.38
N ASP A 248 17.09 -1.03 -4.23
CA ASP A 248 17.92 -0.71 -3.08
C ASP A 248 18.55 -1.96 -2.45
N ARG A 249 17.82 -3.10 -2.45
CA ARG A 249 18.34 -4.41 -2.06
C ARG A 249 19.41 -4.88 -3.05
N ALA A 250 19.19 -4.74 -4.36
CA ALA A 250 20.14 -5.10 -5.40
C ALA A 250 21.43 -4.27 -5.33
N ALA A 251 21.33 -2.98 -5.02
CA ALA A 251 22.49 -2.10 -4.87
C ALA A 251 23.39 -2.47 -3.66
N LYS A 252 22.80 -3.07 -2.62
CA LYS A 252 23.49 -3.54 -1.41
C LYS A 252 23.98 -4.99 -1.51
N ALA A 253 23.56 -5.75 -2.53
CA ALA A 253 23.94 -7.13 -2.73
C ALA A 253 25.45 -7.24 -3.14
N ALA A 254 26.06 -8.41 -2.91
CA ALA A 254 27.43 -8.69 -3.33
C ALA A 254 27.60 -8.54 -4.83
N GLU A 255 26.65 -9.07 -5.60
CA GLU A 255 26.53 -8.85 -7.04
C GLU A 255 25.55 -7.71 -7.28
N LYS A 256 26.07 -6.50 -7.46
CA LYS A 256 25.26 -5.31 -7.72
C LYS A 256 24.53 -5.42 -9.05
N ARG A 257 23.22 -5.12 -9.02
CA ARG A 257 22.36 -5.08 -10.21
C ARG A 257 21.65 -3.73 -10.28
N GLU A 258 21.53 -3.21 -11.48
CA GLU A 258 20.74 -2.02 -11.74
C GLU A 258 19.30 -2.45 -12.02
N ILE A 259 18.40 -2.15 -11.06
CA ILE A 259 16.96 -2.34 -11.20
C ILE A 259 16.33 -0.99 -11.47
N ALA A 260 15.47 -0.94 -12.50
CA ALA A 260 14.73 0.26 -12.87
C ALA A 260 13.21 0.01 -12.79
N TYR A 261 12.47 1.11 -12.56
CA TYR A 261 11.02 1.16 -12.65
C TYR A 261 10.60 2.10 -13.77
N ALA A 262 9.57 1.71 -14.52
CA ALA A 262 8.96 2.57 -15.51
C ALA A 262 7.44 2.61 -15.31
N ILE A 263 6.90 3.85 -15.31
CA ILE A 263 5.46 4.08 -15.43
C ILE A 263 5.11 3.92 -16.92
N PRO A 264 4.17 3.02 -17.28
CA PRO A 264 3.81 2.82 -18.67
C PRO A 264 3.26 4.10 -19.32
N LYS A 265 3.73 4.42 -20.52
CA LYS A 265 3.29 5.61 -21.27
C LYS A 265 1.82 5.58 -21.67
N GLU A 266 1.24 4.40 -21.75
CA GLU A 266 -0.19 4.20 -21.99
C GLU A 266 -1.03 4.62 -20.77
N GLY A 267 -0.44 4.74 -19.60
CA GLY A 267 -1.05 5.07 -18.32
C GLY A 267 -0.91 3.95 -17.29
N SER A 268 -1.09 4.29 -16.04
CA SER A 268 -0.94 3.36 -14.90
C SER A 268 -2.14 3.41 -13.97
N LEU A 269 -2.42 2.31 -13.31
CA LEU A 269 -3.33 2.29 -12.17
C LEU A 269 -2.73 3.12 -11.04
N LEU A 270 -3.48 4.12 -10.59
CA LEU A 270 -3.23 4.84 -9.35
C LEU A 270 -4.02 4.16 -8.23
N TRP A 271 -3.34 3.70 -7.21
CA TRP A 271 -3.97 3.15 -6.02
C TRP A 271 -3.60 3.97 -4.78
N ILE A 272 -4.48 3.95 -3.79
CA ILE A 272 -4.30 4.58 -2.47
C ILE A 272 -4.63 3.50 -1.45
N ASP A 273 -3.74 3.24 -0.51
CA ASP A 273 -4.00 2.34 0.60
C ASP A 273 -4.45 3.14 1.82
N VAL A 274 -5.41 2.55 2.54
CA VAL A 274 -6.18 3.22 3.57
C VAL A 274 -6.07 2.46 4.87
N ALA A 275 -5.49 3.08 5.90
CA ALA A 275 -5.51 2.51 7.23
C ALA A 275 -6.84 2.80 7.92
N GLY A 276 -7.50 1.75 8.40
CA GLY A 276 -8.80 1.85 9.06
C GLY A 276 -8.94 0.87 10.22
N ILE A 277 -9.96 1.11 11.04
CA ILE A 277 -10.27 0.30 12.24
C ILE A 277 -11.41 -0.66 11.90
N PRO A 278 -11.20 -1.98 11.90
CA PRO A 278 -12.27 -2.95 11.74
C PRO A 278 -13.36 -2.78 12.82
N LYS A 279 -14.61 -3.07 12.45
CA LYS A 279 -15.75 -2.95 13.37
C LYS A 279 -15.61 -3.85 14.61
N ASP A 280 -14.90 -4.95 14.48
CA ASP A 280 -14.64 -5.96 15.52
C ASP A 280 -13.29 -5.78 16.22
N ALA A 281 -12.65 -4.62 16.08
CA ALA A 281 -11.35 -4.30 16.67
C ALA A 281 -11.39 -4.47 18.21
N PRO A 282 -10.56 -5.36 18.79
CA PRO A 282 -10.59 -5.63 20.22
C PRO A 282 -10.00 -4.49 21.07
N ASN A 283 -9.09 -3.67 20.53
CA ASN A 283 -8.33 -2.67 21.27
C ASN A 283 -8.49 -1.25 20.66
N LEU A 284 -9.74 -0.74 20.62
CA LEU A 284 -10.10 0.50 19.92
C LEU A 284 -9.24 1.72 20.31
N ALA A 285 -8.92 1.90 21.60
CA ALA A 285 -8.09 3.02 22.04
C ALA A 285 -6.66 2.93 21.50
N ASN A 286 -6.09 1.72 21.47
CA ASN A 286 -4.74 1.46 20.94
C ASN A 286 -4.71 1.58 19.41
N ALA A 287 -5.82 1.24 18.72
CA ALA A 287 -5.98 1.47 17.29
C ALA A 287 -5.87 2.95 16.95
N TYR A 288 -6.57 3.83 17.67
CA TYR A 288 -6.46 5.28 17.49
C TYR A 288 -5.05 5.81 17.76
N ALA A 289 -4.40 5.32 18.83
CA ALA A 289 -3.03 5.72 19.13
C ALA A 289 -2.08 5.33 17.99
N PHE A 290 -2.27 4.15 17.39
CA PHE A 290 -1.44 3.71 16.26
C PHE A 290 -1.76 4.48 14.98
N LEU A 291 -3.03 4.77 14.67
CA LEU A 291 -3.39 5.61 13.52
C LEU A 291 -2.84 7.02 13.65
N ASP A 292 -2.90 7.64 14.84
CA ASP A 292 -2.35 8.98 15.08
C ASP A 292 -0.83 9.00 14.93
N PHE A 293 -0.16 7.93 15.39
CA PHE A 293 1.27 7.73 15.20
C PHE A 293 1.65 7.61 13.71
N MET A 294 0.89 6.86 12.91
CA MET A 294 1.11 6.77 11.46
C MET A 294 1.03 8.15 10.78
N LEU A 295 0.24 9.08 11.34
CA LEU A 295 0.08 10.45 10.85
C LEU A 295 1.19 11.41 11.29
N GLU A 296 2.14 10.98 12.12
CA GLU A 296 3.30 11.81 12.46
C GLU A 296 4.19 12.01 11.22
N PRO A 297 4.60 13.24 10.89
CA PRO A 297 5.40 13.50 9.68
C PRO A 297 6.67 12.67 9.59
N LYS A 298 7.37 12.48 10.71
CA LYS A 298 8.62 11.68 10.77
C LYS A 298 8.36 10.20 10.47
N VAL A 299 7.20 9.65 10.91
CA VAL A 299 6.83 8.25 10.70
C VAL A 299 6.49 8.02 9.23
N ALA A 300 5.68 8.92 8.65
CA ALA A 300 5.34 8.87 7.23
C ALA A 300 6.58 9.04 6.34
N ALA A 301 7.49 9.95 6.67
CA ALA A 301 8.73 10.17 5.93
C ALA A 301 9.65 8.93 5.99
N ALA A 302 9.93 8.40 7.19
CA ALA A 302 10.76 7.22 7.35
C ALA A 302 10.20 6.01 6.62
N SER A 303 8.86 5.85 6.64
CA SER A 303 8.20 4.77 5.92
C SER A 303 8.30 4.94 4.40
N SER A 304 8.13 6.17 3.86
CA SER A 304 8.36 6.44 2.43
C SER A 304 9.80 6.17 1.99
N GLU A 305 10.77 6.54 2.82
CA GLU A 305 12.19 6.32 2.52
C GLU A 305 12.51 4.82 2.41
N VAL A 306 11.99 4.00 3.33
CA VAL A 306 12.24 2.55 3.33
C VAL A 306 11.45 1.82 2.26
N THR A 307 10.19 2.24 2.02
CA THR A 307 9.28 1.52 1.12
C THR A 307 9.35 1.98 -0.33
N GLY A 308 9.87 3.19 -0.57
CA GLY A 308 9.88 3.80 -1.92
C GLY A 308 8.51 4.25 -2.40
N TYR A 309 7.48 4.30 -1.53
CA TYR A 309 6.14 4.79 -1.88
C TYR A 309 5.93 6.24 -1.50
N ALA A 310 5.09 6.93 -2.25
CA ALA A 310 4.60 8.23 -1.85
C ALA A 310 3.65 8.09 -0.65
N ASN A 311 3.83 8.91 0.38
CA ASN A 311 2.90 8.98 1.51
C ASN A 311 1.83 10.07 1.31
N ALA A 312 0.78 9.99 2.11
CA ALA A 312 -0.33 10.94 2.10
C ALA A 312 -0.21 12.07 3.14
N ASN A 313 1.00 12.31 3.67
CA ASN A 313 1.27 13.30 4.70
C ASN A 313 2.07 14.47 4.11
N LYS A 314 1.42 15.63 3.90
CA LYS A 314 2.08 16.80 3.29
C LYS A 314 3.25 17.35 4.10
N ALA A 315 3.18 17.23 5.44
CA ALA A 315 4.25 17.71 6.32
C ALA A 315 5.49 16.80 6.26
N ALA A 316 5.34 15.54 5.87
CA ALA A 316 6.44 14.60 5.70
C ALA A 316 7.31 14.93 4.49
N LEU A 317 6.79 15.60 3.44
CA LEU A 317 7.54 15.92 2.23
C LEU A 317 8.82 16.71 2.50
N ALA A 318 8.79 17.62 3.49
CA ALA A 318 9.94 18.42 3.87
C ALA A 318 11.03 17.61 4.61
N LEU A 319 10.69 16.44 5.13
CA LEU A 319 11.60 15.54 5.86
C LEU A 319 12.19 14.47 4.95
N LEU A 320 11.66 14.28 3.75
CA LEU A 320 12.15 13.27 2.82
C LEU A 320 13.47 13.68 2.17
N PRO A 321 14.37 12.72 1.94
CA PRO A 321 15.55 12.92 1.09
C PRO A 321 15.13 13.44 -0.30
N LYS A 322 16.00 14.26 -0.92
CA LYS A 322 15.70 14.89 -2.21
C LYS A 322 15.56 13.90 -3.36
N ASP A 323 16.25 12.80 -3.32
CA ASP A 323 16.13 11.68 -4.28
C ASP A 323 14.83 10.90 -4.13
N VAL A 324 14.12 11.03 -3.00
CA VAL A 324 12.77 10.48 -2.81
C VAL A 324 11.71 11.53 -3.17
N SER A 325 11.75 12.71 -2.51
CA SER A 325 10.71 13.76 -2.72
C SER A 325 10.74 14.38 -4.11
N GLY A 326 11.89 14.39 -4.78
CA GLY A 326 12.09 14.88 -6.15
C GLY A 326 12.03 13.79 -7.22
N ASN A 327 11.77 12.54 -6.87
CA ASN A 327 11.72 11.45 -7.84
C ASN A 327 10.38 11.42 -8.57
N PRO A 328 10.36 11.68 -9.92
CA PRO A 328 9.12 11.72 -10.69
C PRO A 328 8.42 10.36 -10.85
N LEU A 329 9.06 9.27 -10.44
CA LEU A 329 8.48 7.93 -10.43
C LEU A 329 7.83 7.59 -9.07
N ILE A 330 8.14 8.35 -8.01
CA ILE A 330 7.50 8.25 -6.69
C ILE A 330 6.44 9.34 -6.55
N TYR A 331 6.78 10.58 -6.90
CA TYR A 331 5.89 11.75 -6.92
C TYR A 331 5.74 12.27 -8.36
N PRO A 332 4.95 11.61 -9.22
CA PRO A 332 4.82 11.94 -10.63
C PRO A 332 4.28 13.35 -10.85
N PRO A 333 4.81 14.10 -11.85
CA PRO A 333 4.31 15.41 -12.21
C PRO A 333 2.89 15.34 -12.81
N ALA A 334 2.19 16.47 -12.88
CA ALA A 334 0.77 16.54 -13.21
C ALA A 334 0.43 15.97 -14.60
N ASP A 335 1.29 16.18 -15.60
CA ASP A 335 1.12 15.66 -16.96
C ASP A 335 1.22 14.14 -17.04
N VAL A 336 2.05 13.52 -16.20
CA VAL A 336 2.12 12.05 -16.04
C VAL A 336 0.89 11.55 -15.30
N ARG A 337 0.51 12.22 -14.18
CA ARG A 337 -0.69 11.87 -13.40
C ARG A 337 -1.99 11.94 -14.21
N ALA A 338 -2.06 12.83 -15.19
CA ALA A 338 -3.22 12.95 -16.07
C ALA A 338 -3.53 11.68 -16.89
N LYS A 339 -2.56 10.79 -17.05
CA LYS A 339 -2.73 9.48 -17.72
C LYS A 339 -3.10 8.35 -16.76
N PHE A 340 -3.12 8.61 -15.46
CA PHE A 340 -3.48 7.60 -14.50
C PHE A 340 -4.96 7.31 -14.52
N TYR A 341 -5.29 6.08 -14.24
CA TYR A 341 -6.66 5.63 -14.10
C TYR A 341 -6.86 5.00 -12.71
N THR A 342 -8.09 4.96 -12.31
CA THR A 342 -8.54 4.24 -11.11
C THR A 342 -9.60 3.24 -11.53
N ILE A 343 -9.83 2.23 -10.70
CA ILE A 343 -10.88 1.25 -10.94
C ILE A 343 -11.96 1.39 -9.88
N THR A 344 -13.19 1.09 -10.26
CA THR A 344 -14.36 1.14 -9.36
C THR A 344 -14.75 -0.26 -8.88
N ALA A 345 -15.45 -0.33 -7.75
CA ALA A 345 -16.01 -1.58 -7.28
C ALA A 345 -17.11 -2.05 -8.25
N GLY A 346 -16.97 -3.23 -8.79
CA GLY A 346 -18.02 -3.89 -9.58
C GLY A 346 -19.08 -4.54 -8.69
N THR A 347 -20.13 -5.07 -9.32
CA THR A 347 -21.12 -5.90 -8.64
C THR A 347 -20.51 -7.24 -8.18
N ALA A 348 -21.20 -7.94 -7.29
CA ALA A 348 -20.77 -9.27 -6.84
C ALA A 348 -20.62 -10.27 -8.00
N ASP A 349 -21.48 -10.17 -9.05
CA ASP A 349 -21.39 -11.04 -10.23
C ASP A 349 -20.15 -10.73 -11.06
N GLN A 350 -19.86 -9.45 -11.31
CA GLN A 350 -18.66 -9.00 -12.02
C GLN A 350 -17.37 -9.43 -11.29
N LEU A 351 -17.37 -9.37 -9.96
CA LEU A 351 -16.25 -9.86 -9.17
C LEU A 351 -16.07 -11.38 -9.31
N ARG A 352 -17.16 -12.15 -9.23
CA ARG A 352 -17.11 -13.61 -9.43
C ARG A 352 -16.60 -13.99 -10.82
N GLU A 353 -17.06 -13.27 -11.84
CA GLU A 353 -16.60 -13.45 -13.22
C GLU A 353 -15.11 -13.20 -13.34
N ARG A 354 -14.62 -12.05 -12.84
CA ARG A 354 -13.21 -11.68 -12.85
C ARG A 354 -12.34 -12.69 -12.09
N THR A 355 -12.80 -13.17 -10.93
CA THR A 355 -12.09 -14.18 -10.14
C THR A 355 -11.99 -15.52 -10.89
N ARG A 356 -13.07 -15.96 -11.58
CA ARG A 356 -13.04 -17.17 -12.39
C ARG A 356 -12.07 -17.04 -13.58
N MET A 357 -12.11 -15.91 -14.29
CA MET A 357 -11.17 -15.63 -15.38
C MET A 357 -9.72 -15.66 -14.89
N TRP A 358 -9.44 -15.00 -13.76
CA TRP A 358 -8.11 -14.96 -13.18
C TRP A 358 -7.60 -16.35 -12.79
N THR A 359 -8.45 -17.16 -12.17
CA THR A 359 -8.11 -18.56 -11.84
C THR A 359 -7.81 -19.37 -13.09
N ALA A 360 -8.61 -19.24 -14.14
CA ALA A 360 -8.40 -19.92 -15.42
C ALA A 360 -7.06 -19.50 -16.07
N ILE A 361 -6.74 -18.21 -16.07
CA ILE A 361 -5.45 -17.68 -16.56
C ILE A 361 -4.28 -18.31 -15.82
N LYS A 362 -4.30 -18.31 -14.49
CA LYS A 362 -3.20 -18.83 -13.67
C LYS A 362 -2.99 -20.32 -13.85
N THR A 363 -4.07 -21.07 -13.99
CA THR A 363 -4.03 -22.53 -14.15
C THR A 363 -3.82 -23.00 -15.60
N GLY A 364 -3.85 -22.07 -16.58
CA GLY A 364 -3.69 -22.40 -18.00
C GLY A 364 -4.89 -23.13 -18.60
N ARG A 365 -6.09 -22.89 -18.08
CA ARG A 365 -7.36 -23.51 -18.52
C ARG A 365 -8.24 -22.54 -19.28
#